data_5ebe6a8871722ca9179304fb4c25c04c
#
_entry.id   5ebe6a8871722ca9179304fb4c25c04c
#
_cell.length_a   1.000
_cell.length_b   1.000
_cell.length_c   1.000
_cell.angle_alpha   90.00
_cell.angle_beta   90.00
_cell.angle_gamma   90.00
#
_symmetry.space_group_name_H-M   'P 1'
#
loop_
_entity.id
_entity.type
_entity.pdbx_description
1 polymer ?
#
loop_
_entity_poly.entity_id
_entity_poly.type
_entity_poly.pdbx_seq_one_letter_code
_entity_poly.pdbx_strand_id
1 'polypeptide(L)'
;MSLKAFKILGVVGAVVAAAAALVAVVSGGCTSCIETVSGACVPMKCHWAMIAAALIETIAAFDFLGLAFVKCKVGRRWLAAACALCQVFVVMCLYGLIGLCGAAEMHCHATALAVSILAAISVVLCIVAAAKADPNAANMPKRGL
;
A
#
# COMPACT_ATOMS: atom_id res chain seq x y z
N MET A 1 -9.03 -22.22 -1.55
CA MET A 1 -9.78 -21.13 -2.21
C MET A 1 -9.75 -21.35 -3.72
N SER A 2 -10.85 -21.11 -4.44
CA SER A 2 -10.89 -21.25 -5.90
C SER A 2 -10.05 -20.17 -6.59
N LEU A 3 -9.62 -20.43 -7.83
CA LEU A 3 -8.86 -19.45 -8.64
C LEU A 3 -9.67 -18.15 -8.83
N LYS A 4 -11.00 -18.26 -8.95
CA LYS A 4 -11.91 -17.11 -9.06
C LYS A 4 -11.86 -16.23 -7.81
N ALA A 5 -11.83 -16.83 -6.62
CA ALA A 5 -11.77 -16.07 -5.38
C ALA A 5 -10.43 -15.33 -5.18
N PHE A 6 -9.30 -15.90 -5.64
CA PHE A 6 -8.03 -15.18 -5.66
C PHE A 6 -8.03 -14.00 -6.64
N LYS A 7 -8.67 -14.14 -7.80
CA LYS A 7 -8.84 -13.02 -8.74
C LYS A 7 -9.65 -11.89 -8.11
N ILE A 8 -10.76 -12.21 -7.47
CA ILE A 8 -11.60 -11.21 -6.80
C ILE A 8 -10.80 -10.51 -5.68
N LEU A 9 -10.10 -11.28 -4.84
CA LEU A 9 -9.31 -10.73 -3.75
C LEU A 9 -8.17 -9.82 -4.27
N GLY A 10 -7.48 -10.23 -5.34
CA GLY A 10 -6.44 -9.41 -5.96
C GLY A 10 -6.98 -8.12 -6.56
N VAL A 11 -8.12 -8.18 -7.26
CA VAL A 11 -8.76 -6.99 -7.84
C VAL A 11 -9.26 -6.04 -6.73
N VAL A 12 -9.92 -6.57 -5.70
CA VAL A 12 -10.39 -5.77 -4.55
C VAL A 12 -9.21 -5.11 -3.84
N GLY A 13 -8.13 -5.87 -3.57
CA GLY A 13 -6.92 -5.32 -2.97
C GLY A 13 -6.28 -4.22 -3.80
N ALA A 14 -6.20 -4.41 -5.13
CA ALA A 14 -5.69 -3.40 -6.05
C ALA A 14 -6.53 -2.11 -6.03
N VAL A 15 -7.85 -2.23 -5.98
CA VAL A 15 -8.76 -1.07 -5.89
C VAL A 15 -8.56 -0.34 -4.55
N VAL A 16 -8.43 -1.07 -3.43
CA VAL A 16 -8.20 -0.47 -2.11
C VAL A 16 -6.87 0.27 -2.08
N ALA A 17 -5.79 -0.33 -2.57
CA ALA A 17 -4.47 0.30 -2.62
C ALA A 17 -4.46 1.52 -3.56
N ALA A 18 -5.09 1.42 -4.73
CA ALA A 18 -5.24 2.55 -5.65
C ALA A 18 -6.05 3.71 -5.04
N ALA A 19 -7.10 3.39 -4.27
CA ALA A 19 -7.87 4.40 -3.54
C ALA A 19 -7.01 5.07 -2.46
N ALA A 20 -6.17 4.32 -1.73
CA ALA A 20 -5.24 4.87 -0.75
C ALA A 20 -4.22 5.82 -1.41
N ALA A 21 -3.65 5.42 -2.55
CA ALA A 21 -2.74 6.26 -3.33
C ALA A 21 -3.43 7.55 -3.79
N LEU A 22 -4.65 7.45 -4.30
CA LEU A 22 -5.43 8.61 -4.74
C LEU A 22 -5.74 9.56 -3.59
N VAL A 23 -6.17 9.04 -2.44
CA VAL A 23 -6.43 9.84 -1.24
C VAL A 23 -5.15 10.55 -0.78
N ALA A 24 -4.01 9.86 -0.78
CA ALA A 24 -2.73 10.45 -0.41
C ALA A 24 -2.32 11.61 -1.33
N VAL A 25 -2.55 11.49 -2.65
CA VAL A 25 -2.22 12.53 -3.63
C VAL A 25 -3.21 13.69 -3.58
N VAL A 26 -4.52 13.40 -3.58
CA VAL A 26 -5.55 14.44 -3.74
C VAL A 26 -5.77 15.21 -2.45
N SER A 27 -5.78 14.51 -1.30
CA SER A 27 -6.08 15.10 0.00
C SER A 27 -4.84 15.33 0.87
N GLY A 28 -3.67 14.79 0.48
CA GLY A 28 -2.45 14.78 1.30
C GLY A 28 -1.62 16.06 1.20
N GLY A 29 -1.96 16.96 0.29
CA GLY A 29 -1.20 18.19 0.08
C GLY A 29 -1.42 19.18 1.20
N CYS A 30 -0.46 19.32 2.13
CA CYS A 30 -0.33 20.55 2.89
C CYS A 30 -0.04 21.68 1.90
N THR A 31 -1.01 22.57 1.68
CA THR A 31 -0.83 23.79 0.86
C THR A 31 0.04 24.81 1.58
N SER A 32 0.27 24.62 2.89
CA SER A 32 1.16 25.45 3.69
C SER A 32 2.61 25.17 3.32
N CYS A 33 3.34 26.18 2.98
CA CYS A 33 4.78 26.13 2.76
C CYS A 33 5.52 26.94 3.81
N ILE A 34 6.78 26.62 4.00
CA ILE A 34 7.69 27.41 4.81
C ILE A 34 8.40 28.37 3.86
N GLU A 35 8.20 29.66 4.05
CA GLU A 35 8.98 30.68 3.33
C GLU A 35 10.41 30.68 3.84
N THR A 36 11.34 30.47 2.93
CA THR A 36 12.78 30.61 3.22
C THR A 36 13.18 32.07 3.23
N VAL A 37 14.33 32.36 3.81
CA VAL A 37 14.90 33.73 3.83
C VAL A 37 15.04 34.31 2.42
N SER A 38 15.15 33.50 1.40
CA SER A 38 15.19 33.87 -0.02
C SER A 38 13.82 34.06 -0.67
N GLY A 39 12.71 33.94 0.07
CA GLY A 39 11.35 34.03 -0.45
C GLY A 39 10.86 32.78 -1.18
N ALA A 40 11.64 31.69 -1.21
CA ALA A 40 11.23 30.44 -1.82
C ALA A 40 10.29 29.67 -0.88
N CYS A 41 9.19 29.15 -1.43
CA CYS A 41 8.23 28.33 -0.71
C CYS A 41 8.67 26.87 -0.76
N VAL A 42 8.97 26.27 0.40
CA VAL A 42 9.37 24.88 0.53
C VAL A 42 8.22 24.05 1.12
N PRO A 43 7.79 22.97 0.46
CA PRO A 43 6.73 22.10 0.97
C PRO A 43 7.09 21.49 2.33
N MET A 44 6.11 21.40 3.22
CA MET A 44 6.29 20.76 4.53
C MET A 44 6.56 19.25 4.37
N LYS A 45 7.18 18.64 5.39
CA LYS A 45 7.52 17.20 5.38
C LYS A 45 6.29 16.30 5.17
N CYS A 46 5.09 16.68 5.63
CA CYS A 46 3.87 15.91 5.39
C CYS A 46 3.54 15.75 3.90
N HIS A 47 3.90 16.72 3.05
CA HIS A 47 3.75 16.60 1.60
C HIS A 47 4.60 15.43 1.06
N TRP A 48 5.85 15.34 1.47
CA TRP A 48 6.75 14.26 1.05
C TRP A 48 6.32 12.91 1.62
N ALA A 49 5.79 12.88 2.86
CA ALA A 49 5.24 11.66 3.46
C ALA A 49 4.07 11.12 2.63
N MET A 50 3.17 11.99 2.16
CA MET A 50 2.03 11.59 1.34
C MET A 50 2.44 11.14 -0.07
N ILE A 51 3.43 11.80 -0.68
CA ILE A 51 3.98 11.34 -1.97
C ILE A 51 4.61 9.95 -1.82
N ALA A 52 5.42 9.74 -0.78
CA ALA A 52 6.02 8.44 -0.51
C ALA A 52 4.95 7.36 -0.29
N ALA A 53 3.93 7.64 0.52
CA ALA A 53 2.81 6.74 0.74
C ALA A 53 2.08 6.41 -0.58
N ALA A 54 1.80 7.40 -1.42
CA ALA A 54 1.13 7.19 -2.71
C ALA A 54 1.95 6.32 -3.67
N LEU A 55 3.27 6.51 -3.71
CA LEU A 55 4.14 5.67 -4.53
C LEU A 55 4.15 4.21 -4.04
N ILE A 56 4.26 4.00 -2.74
CA ILE A 56 4.27 2.65 -2.16
C ILE A 56 2.92 1.97 -2.38
N GLU A 57 1.80 2.68 -2.20
CA GLU A 57 0.46 2.15 -2.45
C GLU A 57 0.23 1.83 -3.93
N THR A 58 0.83 2.59 -4.83
CA THR A 58 0.80 2.27 -6.27
C THR A 58 1.53 0.95 -6.55
N ILE A 59 2.69 0.72 -5.94
CA ILE A 59 3.41 -0.56 -6.04
C ILE A 59 2.55 -1.70 -5.46
N ALA A 60 1.95 -1.49 -4.30
CA ALA A 60 1.06 -2.46 -3.67
C ALA A 60 -0.15 -2.81 -4.55
N ALA A 61 -0.72 -1.84 -5.28
CA ALA A 61 -1.80 -2.08 -6.23
C ALA A 61 -1.36 -3.02 -7.38
N PHE A 62 -0.13 -2.85 -7.90
CA PHE A 62 0.43 -3.76 -8.90
C PHE A 62 0.71 -5.15 -8.33
N ASP A 63 1.18 -5.26 -7.10
CA ASP A 63 1.39 -6.53 -6.41
C ASP A 63 0.05 -7.28 -6.23
N PHE A 64 -1.02 -6.59 -5.86
CA PHE A 64 -2.37 -7.16 -5.79
C PHE A 64 -2.89 -7.61 -7.16
N LEU A 65 -2.66 -6.84 -8.22
CA LEU A 65 -2.97 -7.27 -9.58
C LEU A 65 -2.16 -8.52 -9.94
N GLY A 66 -0.86 -8.56 -9.64
CA GLY A 66 -0.02 -9.74 -9.80
C GLY A 66 -0.60 -10.97 -9.10
N LEU A 67 -1.11 -10.80 -7.88
CA LEU A 67 -1.76 -11.87 -7.11
C LEU A 67 -3.01 -12.43 -7.82
N ALA A 68 -3.75 -11.61 -8.58
CA ALA A 68 -4.90 -12.05 -9.36
C ALA A 68 -4.51 -12.93 -10.57
N PHE A 69 -3.34 -12.69 -11.16
CA PHE A 69 -2.89 -13.37 -12.39
C PHE A 69 -1.94 -14.55 -12.13
N VAL A 70 -1.16 -14.51 -11.05
CA VAL A 70 -0.20 -15.57 -10.72
C VAL A 70 -0.94 -16.86 -10.36
N LYS A 71 -0.63 -17.94 -11.07
CA LYS A 71 -1.21 -19.27 -10.84
C LYS A 71 -0.40 -20.08 -9.81
N CYS A 72 0.90 -19.79 -9.67
CA CYS A 72 1.79 -20.48 -8.75
C CYS A 72 1.49 -20.11 -7.30
N LYS A 73 1.29 -21.10 -6.43
CA LYS A 73 0.96 -20.90 -5.02
C LYS A 73 2.09 -20.22 -4.24
N VAL A 74 3.35 -20.60 -4.52
CA VAL A 74 4.52 -19.97 -3.90
C VAL A 74 4.61 -18.50 -4.29
N GLY A 75 4.42 -18.18 -5.57
CA GLY A 75 4.41 -16.80 -6.05
C GLY A 75 3.32 -15.95 -5.37
N ARG A 76 2.13 -16.51 -5.14
CA ARG A 76 1.06 -15.80 -4.41
C ARG A 76 1.44 -15.47 -2.98
N ARG A 77 2.12 -16.38 -2.27
CA ARG A 77 2.58 -16.12 -0.90
C ARG A 77 3.62 -15.01 -0.88
N TRP A 78 4.58 -15.04 -1.80
CA TRP A 78 5.59 -13.99 -1.90
C TRP A 78 4.99 -12.63 -2.25
N LEU A 79 4.05 -12.58 -3.20
CA LEU A 79 3.34 -11.34 -3.53
C LEU A 79 2.52 -10.82 -2.35
N ALA A 80 1.81 -11.71 -1.64
CA ALA A 80 1.07 -11.32 -0.44
C ALA A 80 1.99 -10.79 0.67
N ALA A 81 3.17 -11.39 0.86
CA ALA A 81 4.16 -10.92 1.82
C ALA A 81 4.77 -9.59 1.41
N ALA A 82 5.12 -9.41 0.12
CA ALA A 82 5.63 -8.15 -0.41
C ALA A 82 4.61 -7.02 -0.24
N CYS A 83 3.35 -7.30 -0.57
CA CYS A 83 2.27 -6.35 -0.41
C CYS A 83 2.05 -5.96 1.07
N ALA A 84 2.06 -6.92 1.99
CA ALA A 84 1.97 -6.64 3.43
C ALA A 84 3.14 -5.78 3.91
N LEU A 85 4.34 -6.03 3.41
CA LEU A 85 5.53 -5.23 3.72
C LEU A 85 5.38 -3.79 3.22
N CYS A 86 4.86 -3.58 2.00
CA CYS A 86 4.54 -2.25 1.47
C CYS A 86 3.62 -1.48 2.43
N GLN A 87 2.59 -2.12 2.97
CA GLN A 87 1.65 -1.47 3.91
C GLN A 87 2.33 -1.06 5.22
N VAL A 88 3.26 -1.88 5.74
CA VAL A 88 4.08 -1.50 6.90
C VAL A 88 4.92 -0.27 6.57
N PHE A 89 5.55 -0.23 5.40
CA PHE A 89 6.33 0.92 4.97
C PHE A 89 5.50 2.20 4.81
N VAL A 90 4.26 2.11 4.32
CA VAL A 90 3.34 3.25 4.27
C VAL A 90 3.16 3.86 5.65
N VAL A 91 2.83 3.05 6.65
CA VAL A 91 2.64 3.51 8.02
C VAL A 91 3.94 4.08 8.60
N MET A 92 5.08 3.42 8.34
CA MET A 92 6.39 3.93 8.76
C MET A 92 6.73 5.27 8.13
N CYS A 93 6.44 5.48 6.85
CA CYS A 93 6.66 6.77 6.18
C CYS A 93 5.78 7.86 6.78
N LEU A 94 4.50 7.57 7.05
CA LEU A 94 3.56 8.55 7.58
C LEU A 94 3.88 8.98 9.02
N TYR A 95 4.24 8.05 9.90
CA TYR A 95 4.36 8.33 11.33
C TYR A 95 5.78 8.28 11.89
N GLY A 96 6.71 7.61 11.21
CA GLY A 96 8.06 7.37 11.71
C GLY A 96 9.16 8.04 10.91
N LEU A 97 9.34 7.66 9.64
CA LEU A 97 10.52 8.04 8.85
C LEU A 97 10.49 9.52 8.42
N ILE A 98 9.36 9.96 7.87
CA ILE A 98 9.19 11.34 7.38
C ILE A 98 8.37 12.12 8.41
N GLY A 99 7.25 11.52 8.83
CA GLY A 99 6.36 12.04 9.85
C GLY A 99 5.39 13.10 9.34
N LEU A 100 4.39 13.37 10.16
CA LEU A 100 3.37 14.40 9.94
C LEU A 100 3.78 15.72 10.58
N CYS A 101 3.07 16.79 10.27
CA CYS A 101 3.25 18.09 10.89
C CYS A 101 2.86 18.04 12.38
N GLY A 102 3.48 18.89 13.21
CA GLY A 102 3.23 18.89 14.66
C GLY A 102 1.87 19.39 15.11
N ALA A 103 1.13 20.10 14.24
CA ALA A 103 -0.21 20.60 14.55
C ALA A 103 -1.27 19.55 14.22
N ALA A 104 -1.93 19.01 15.25
CA ALA A 104 -2.92 17.93 15.11
C ALA A 104 -4.19 18.32 14.32
N GLU A 105 -4.47 19.60 14.22
CA GLU A 105 -5.66 20.14 13.54
C GLU A 105 -5.50 20.21 12.00
N MET A 106 -4.33 19.88 11.48
CA MET A 106 -4.07 19.93 10.04
C MET A 106 -4.73 18.77 9.30
N HIS A 107 -5.24 19.05 8.10
CA HIS A 107 -5.86 18.05 7.21
C HIS A 107 -4.98 16.83 6.92
N CYS A 108 -3.65 16.98 6.97
CA CYS A 108 -2.72 15.88 6.75
C CYS A 108 -2.87 14.74 7.76
N HIS A 109 -3.30 15.02 9.01
CA HIS A 109 -3.57 13.98 10.02
C HIS A 109 -4.80 13.15 9.66
N ALA A 110 -5.88 13.80 9.21
CA ALA A 110 -7.08 13.10 8.76
C ALA A 110 -6.81 12.25 7.53
N THR A 111 -6.04 12.77 6.57
CA THR A 111 -5.63 12.02 5.37
C THR A 111 -4.73 10.84 5.73
N ALA A 112 -3.75 11.02 6.62
CA ALA A 112 -2.89 9.94 7.08
C ALA A 112 -3.68 8.84 7.79
N LEU A 113 -4.67 9.20 8.59
CA LEU A 113 -5.57 8.24 9.24
C LEU A 113 -6.36 7.44 8.18
N ALA A 114 -6.94 8.11 7.18
CA ALA A 114 -7.67 7.46 6.10
C ALA A 114 -6.78 6.49 5.31
N VAL A 115 -5.57 6.91 4.93
CA VAL A 115 -4.59 6.03 4.25
C VAL A 115 -4.21 4.86 5.14
N SER A 116 -3.99 5.07 6.44
CA SER A 116 -3.65 3.99 7.38
C SER A 116 -4.77 2.97 7.56
N ILE A 117 -6.03 3.40 7.54
CA ILE A 117 -7.19 2.49 7.58
C ILE A 117 -7.22 1.63 6.31
N LEU A 118 -7.03 2.22 5.14
CA LEU A 118 -6.98 1.49 3.87
C LEU A 118 -5.78 0.52 3.83
N ALA A 119 -4.62 0.93 4.36
CA ALA A 119 -3.46 0.08 4.53
C ALA A 119 -3.76 -1.12 5.44
N ALA A 120 -4.44 -0.92 6.57
CA ALA A 120 -4.85 -1.99 7.48
C ALA A 120 -5.79 -3.00 6.79
N ILE A 121 -6.76 -2.51 5.99
CA ILE A 121 -7.63 -3.37 5.18
C ILE A 121 -6.79 -4.20 4.20
N SER A 122 -5.82 -3.58 3.52
CA SER A 122 -4.91 -4.25 2.59
C SER A 122 -4.09 -5.34 3.29
N VAL A 123 -3.59 -5.11 4.50
CA VAL A 123 -2.90 -6.13 5.31
C VAL A 123 -3.80 -7.33 5.59
N VAL A 124 -5.05 -7.11 5.98
CA VAL A 124 -6.02 -8.20 6.21
C VAL A 124 -6.22 -9.03 4.94
N LEU A 125 -6.37 -8.36 3.78
CA LEU A 125 -6.48 -9.06 2.49
C LEU A 125 -5.23 -9.87 2.16
N CYS A 126 -4.03 -9.36 2.45
CA CYS A 126 -2.77 -10.09 2.28
C CYS A 126 -2.68 -11.30 3.19
N ILE A 127 -3.08 -11.18 4.46
CA ILE A 127 -3.11 -12.31 5.42
C ILE A 127 -4.07 -13.40 4.93
N VAL A 128 -5.26 -13.03 4.48
CA VAL A 128 -6.25 -13.97 3.92
C VAL A 128 -5.68 -14.65 2.67
N ALA A 129 -5.02 -13.91 1.78
CA ALA A 129 -4.38 -14.46 0.59
C ALA A 129 -3.28 -15.47 0.96
N ALA A 130 -2.41 -15.11 1.89
CA ALA A 130 -1.29 -15.96 2.33
C ALA A 130 -1.78 -17.23 3.02
N ALA A 131 -2.78 -17.12 3.91
CA ALA A 131 -3.35 -18.26 4.64
C ALA A 131 -4.10 -19.23 3.72
N LYS A 132 -4.73 -18.74 2.65
CA LYS A 132 -5.45 -19.56 1.68
C LYS A 132 -4.58 -20.11 0.54
N ALA A 133 -3.36 -19.61 0.40
CA ALA A 133 -2.35 -20.20 -0.47
C ALA A 133 -1.72 -21.41 0.25
N ASP A 134 -2.37 -22.57 0.15
CA ASP A 134 -2.01 -23.82 0.85
C ASP A 134 -0.50 -24.12 0.74
N PRO A 135 0.24 -24.23 1.87
CA PRO A 135 1.68 -24.44 1.88
C PRO A 135 2.09 -25.82 1.34
N ASN A 136 1.22 -26.83 1.41
CA ASN A 136 1.56 -28.22 1.10
C ASN A 136 1.38 -28.59 -0.38
N ALA A 137 0.86 -27.71 -1.20
CA ALA A 137 0.77 -28.00 -2.62
C ALA A 137 2.06 -27.59 -3.36
N ALA A 138 3.11 -28.27 -3.08
CA ALA A 138 4.31 -28.34 -3.92
C ALA A 138 4.02 -29.07 -5.23
N ASN A 139 2.99 -28.65 -5.96
CA ASN A 139 2.82 -29.06 -7.33
C ASN A 139 3.61 -28.10 -8.21
N MET A 140 4.93 -28.27 -8.21
CA MET A 140 5.68 -27.93 -9.40
C MET A 140 5.06 -28.72 -10.55
N PRO A 141 4.77 -28.08 -11.69
CA PRO A 141 4.49 -28.85 -12.88
C PRO A 141 5.70 -29.75 -13.08
N LYS A 142 5.49 -31.09 -13.09
CA LYS A 142 6.50 -32.01 -13.56
C LYS A 142 6.89 -31.53 -14.95
N ARG A 143 8.06 -30.92 -15.07
CA ARG A 143 8.65 -30.69 -16.38
C ARG A 143 8.81 -32.09 -16.97
N GLY A 144 7.95 -32.44 -17.92
CA GLY A 144 8.19 -33.57 -18.81
C GLY A 144 9.52 -33.26 -19.52
N LEU A 145 10.51 -34.08 -19.22
CA LEU A 145 11.67 -34.27 -20.06
C LEU A 145 11.22 -34.98 -21.32
#